data_5c79fd0f5a41bc09ed678611181fc799
#
_entry.id   5c79fd0f5a41bc09ed678611181fc799
#
_cell.length_a   1.000
_cell.length_b   1.000
_cell.length_c   1.000
_cell.angle_alpha   90.00
_cell.angle_beta   90.00
_cell.angle_gamma   90.00
#
_symmetry.space_group_name_H-M   'P 1'
#
loop_
_entity.id
_entity.type
_entity.pdbx_description
1 polymer ?
#
loop_
_entity_poly.entity_id
_entity_poly.type
_entity_poly.pdbx_seq_one_letter_code
_entity_poly.pdbx_strand_id
1 'polypeptide(L)'
;MKLETDKLGPIRSALFVPGNQPDRVDKAVATVADRVIIDLEDAVAVSQKVETRALVRDKIIVHKDRRVLVRVNGLETDFIMGDLEAIVVNELGGLMLPKSENSHQIGKIHQLLVDFEKKQGLAAGNTAVILLVESALGVQNIFQITSAATELNREFLIALGAADYALDMGIEITKDGCELIYPRSRIAVACRAAGIAPPLDTPFMIDLKDIEALKEDAARAKQLGFQGKLCIHPNQIEPVHVIFTPTAEEISFARRVVDAFVAEEAGGSAAILVDGKFVDYPVVERSRRILQLASIIDGI
;
A
#
# COMPACT_ATOMS: atom_id res chain seq x y z
N MET A 1 -2.51 6.75 16.84
CA MET A 1 -2.11 6.56 15.44
C MET A 1 -2.61 7.77 14.68
N LYS A 2 -1.71 8.61 14.12
CA LYS A 2 -2.08 9.83 13.40
C LYS A 2 -2.58 9.45 12.00
N LEU A 3 -3.88 9.24 11.80
CA LEU A 3 -4.47 9.03 10.47
C LEU A 3 -4.90 10.34 9.78
N GLU A 4 -4.90 11.47 10.50
CA GLU A 4 -5.36 12.77 9.97
C GLU A 4 -4.36 13.48 9.05
N THR A 5 -3.13 12.96 8.89
CA THR A 5 -2.07 13.59 8.07
C THR A 5 -1.50 12.68 7.00
N ASP A 6 -2.01 11.46 6.84
CA ASP A 6 -1.48 10.50 5.89
C ASP A 6 -1.94 10.86 4.47
N LYS A 7 -0.99 11.25 3.61
CA LYS A 7 -1.24 11.63 2.20
C LYS A 7 -1.76 10.47 1.37
N LEU A 8 -1.32 9.25 1.72
CA LEU A 8 -1.76 8.03 1.07
C LEU A 8 -3.13 7.57 1.59
N GLY A 9 -3.43 7.80 2.87
CA GLY A 9 -4.64 7.28 3.50
C GLY A 9 -4.76 5.75 3.42
N PRO A 10 -5.91 5.17 3.75
CA PRO A 10 -6.14 3.75 3.55
C PRO A 10 -6.22 3.42 2.05
N ILE A 11 -5.55 2.35 1.64
CA ILE A 11 -5.51 1.87 0.26
C ILE A 11 -6.02 0.44 0.24
N ARG A 12 -7.22 0.21 -0.30
CA ARG A 12 -7.76 -1.13 -0.54
C ARG A 12 -7.19 -1.72 -1.82
N SER A 13 -7.07 -0.89 -2.87
CA SER A 13 -6.53 -1.30 -4.16
C SER A 13 -5.56 -0.29 -4.74
N ALA A 14 -4.46 -0.78 -5.34
CA ALA A 14 -3.54 0.01 -6.11
C ALA A 14 -3.30 -0.65 -7.48
N LEU A 15 -3.83 -0.04 -8.55
CA LEU A 15 -3.82 -0.60 -9.90
C LEU A 15 -2.56 -0.21 -10.66
N PHE A 16 -1.78 -1.19 -11.09
CA PHE A 16 -0.65 -0.97 -12.00
C PHE A 16 -1.11 -0.70 -13.44
N VAL A 17 -0.39 0.21 -14.10
CA VAL A 17 -0.55 0.49 -15.52
C VAL A 17 0.81 0.85 -16.16
N PRO A 18 1.17 0.28 -17.34
CA PRO A 18 2.41 0.62 -18.02
C PRO A 18 2.50 2.09 -18.41
N GLY A 19 3.61 2.77 -18.09
CA GLY A 19 3.80 4.20 -18.33
C GLY A 19 3.91 4.57 -19.81
N ASN A 20 4.36 3.64 -20.66
CA ASN A 20 4.44 3.82 -22.11
C ASN A 20 3.09 3.65 -22.84
N GLN A 21 1.99 3.51 -22.11
CA GLN A 21 0.64 3.33 -22.66
C GLN A 21 -0.32 4.44 -22.14
N PRO A 22 -0.21 5.68 -22.63
CA PRO A 22 -0.94 6.84 -22.09
C PRO A 22 -2.45 6.68 -22.09
N ASP A 23 -3.04 6.01 -23.09
CA ASP A 23 -4.49 5.75 -23.13
C ASP A 23 -4.94 4.78 -22.03
N ARG A 24 -4.06 3.83 -21.64
CA ARG A 24 -4.34 2.95 -20.50
C ARG A 24 -4.21 3.67 -19.17
N VAL A 25 -3.29 4.62 -19.07
CA VAL A 25 -3.18 5.48 -17.88
C VAL A 25 -4.48 6.25 -17.65
N ASP A 26 -5.04 6.88 -18.70
CA ASP A 26 -6.31 7.61 -18.62
C ASP A 26 -7.45 6.68 -18.15
N LYS A 27 -7.53 5.49 -18.73
CA LYS A 27 -8.52 4.48 -18.32
C LYS A 27 -8.33 4.01 -16.87
N ALA A 28 -7.09 3.81 -16.43
CA ALA A 28 -6.80 3.41 -15.06
C ALA A 28 -7.19 4.49 -14.04
N VAL A 29 -6.89 5.76 -14.32
CA VAL A 29 -7.28 6.88 -13.46
C VAL A 29 -8.80 7.05 -13.41
N ALA A 30 -9.52 6.70 -14.46
CA ALA A 30 -10.99 6.73 -14.48
C ALA A 30 -11.64 5.58 -13.69
N THR A 31 -10.88 4.59 -13.18
CA THR A 31 -11.42 3.51 -12.36
C THR A 31 -11.70 3.95 -10.92
N VAL A 32 -12.36 3.08 -10.16
CA VAL A 32 -12.61 3.25 -8.72
C VAL A 32 -11.43 2.79 -7.83
N ALA A 33 -10.27 2.50 -8.41
CA ALA A 33 -9.08 2.14 -7.63
C ALA A 33 -8.70 3.26 -6.66
N ASP A 34 -8.34 2.91 -5.42
CA ASP A 34 -7.93 3.90 -4.43
C ASP A 34 -6.60 4.58 -4.83
N ARG A 35 -5.72 3.84 -5.53
CA ARG A 35 -4.49 4.36 -6.14
C ARG A 35 -4.25 3.76 -7.52
N VAL A 36 -3.56 4.52 -8.37
CA VAL A 36 -3.06 4.08 -9.68
C VAL A 36 -1.55 4.20 -9.67
N ILE A 37 -0.85 3.12 -10.00
CA ILE A 37 0.61 3.07 -10.06
C ILE A 37 1.02 3.03 -11.53
N ILE A 38 1.55 4.14 -12.04
CA ILE A 38 2.14 4.19 -13.38
C ILE A 38 3.54 3.59 -13.30
N ASP A 39 3.79 2.58 -14.12
CA ASP A 39 5.03 1.81 -14.06
C ASP A 39 6.08 2.33 -15.04
N LEU A 40 7.29 2.64 -14.55
CA LEU A 40 8.49 2.94 -15.32
C LEU A 40 9.51 1.80 -15.30
N GLU A 41 9.25 0.73 -14.53
CA GLU A 41 10.19 -0.37 -14.31
C GLU A 41 9.89 -1.54 -15.26
N ASP A 42 9.35 -2.64 -14.76
CA ASP A 42 9.27 -3.92 -15.48
C ASP A 42 8.28 -3.92 -16.64
N ALA A 43 7.22 -3.12 -16.56
CA ALA A 43 6.24 -3.01 -17.64
C ALA A 43 6.72 -2.15 -18.82
N VAL A 44 7.92 -1.57 -18.75
CA VAL A 44 8.49 -0.72 -19.80
C VAL A 44 9.85 -1.29 -20.27
N ALA A 45 9.94 -1.61 -21.55
CA ALA A 45 11.19 -2.09 -22.16
C ALA A 45 12.34 -1.09 -21.94
N VAL A 46 13.55 -1.58 -21.72
CA VAL A 46 14.74 -0.76 -21.43
C VAL A 46 14.93 0.36 -22.45
N SER A 47 14.72 0.07 -23.75
CA SER A 47 14.84 1.04 -24.83
C SER A 47 13.83 2.19 -24.77
N GLN A 48 12.71 2.01 -24.08
CA GLN A 48 11.63 3.00 -23.98
C GLN A 48 11.63 3.77 -22.67
N LYS A 49 12.42 3.36 -21.66
CA LYS A 49 12.37 3.95 -20.30
C LYS A 49 12.59 5.47 -20.30
N VAL A 50 13.53 5.97 -21.12
CA VAL A 50 13.88 7.39 -21.15
C VAL A 50 12.75 8.23 -21.74
N GLU A 51 12.19 7.81 -22.87
CA GLU A 51 11.10 8.54 -23.53
C GLU A 51 9.78 8.47 -22.75
N THR A 52 9.54 7.36 -22.05
CA THR A 52 8.34 7.15 -21.22
C THR A 52 8.23 8.16 -20.06
N ARG A 53 9.35 8.68 -19.55
CA ARG A 53 9.36 9.69 -18.47
C ARG A 53 8.52 10.92 -18.79
N ALA A 54 8.66 11.46 -20.01
CA ALA A 54 7.90 12.62 -20.46
C ALA A 54 6.39 12.34 -20.51
N LEU A 55 6.01 11.16 -21.04
CA LEU A 55 4.62 10.73 -21.08
C LEU A 55 4.01 10.62 -19.67
N VAL A 56 4.75 10.02 -18.73
CA VAL A 56 4.30 9.86 -17.34
C VAL A 56 4.18 11.21 -16.65
N ARG A 57 5.16 12.12 -16.81
CA ARG A 57 5.10 13.49 -16.29
C ARG A 57 3.85 14.21 -16.78
N ASP A 58 3.58 14.17 -18.09
CA ASP A 58 2.42 14.82 -18.69
C ASP A 58 1.12 14.27 -18.10
N LYS A 59 1.01 12.95 -17.90
CA LYS A 59 -0.18 12.35 -17.28
C LYS A 59 -0.37 12.77 -15.83
N ILE A 60 0.68 12.87 -15.02
CA ILE A 60 0.61 13.37 -13.65
C ILE A 60 0.06 14.81 -13.65
N ILE A 61 0.59 15.68 -14.52
CA ILE A 61 0.20 17.09 -14.59
C ILE A 61 -1.23 17.25 -15.14
N VAL A 62 -1.62 16.47 -16.15
CA VAL A 62 -2.97 16.54 -16.76
C VAL A 62 -4.05 16.10 -15.78
N HIS A 63 -3.86 14.98 -15.11
CA HIS A 63 -4.87 14.44 -14.20
C HIS A 63 -4.97 15.24 -12.89
N LYS A 64 -3.86 15.79 -12.39
CA LYS A 64 -3.79 16.51 -11.10
C LYS A 64 -4.41 15.72 -9.94
N ASP A 65 -4.41 14.40 -10.08
CA ASP A 65 -5.04 13.49 -9.14
C ASP A 65 -3.96 12.82 -8.29
N ARG A 66 -3.88 13.20 -7.02
CA ARG A 66 -2.90 12.65 -6.08
C ARG A 66 -3.09 11.16 -5.77
N ARG A 67 -4.12 10.51 -6.32
CA ARG A 67 -4.20 9.04 -6.33
C ARG A 67 -3.17 8.41 -7.26
N VAL A 68 -2.55 9.20 -8.17
CA VAL A 68 -1.52 8.73 -9.09
C VAL A 68 -0.19 8.62 -8.37
N LEU A 69 0.38 7.43 -8.40
CA LEU A 69 1.71 7.07 -7.94
C LEU A 69 2.55 6.60 -9.13
N VAL A 70 3.87 6.59 -8.99
CA VAL A 70 4.77 6.07 -10.04
C VAL A 70 5.72 5.03 -9.46
N ARG A 71 5.77 3.82 -10.04
CA ARG A 71 6.86 2.89 -9.75
C ARG A 71 8.08 3.29 -10.57
N VAL A 72 9.12 3.72 -9.89
CA VAL A 72 10.40 4.12 -10.49
C VAL A 72 11.32 2.91 -10.69
N ASN A 73 12.39 3.08 -11.45
CA ASN A 73 13.44 2.07 -11.52
C ASN A 73 14.24 1.99 -10.20
N GLY A 74 14.86 0.84 -9.95
CA GLY A 74 15.60 0.59 -8.71
C GLY A 74 16.78 1.56 -8.52
N LEU A 75 17.16 1.80 -7.25
CA LEU A 75 18.23 2.72 -6.85
C LEU A 75 19.61 2.39 -7.41
N GLU A 76 19.83 1.15 -7.82
CA GLU A 76 21.11 0.68 -8.37
C GLU A 76 21.18 0.76 -9.91
N THR A 77 20.13 1.34 -10.54
CA THR A 77 20.07 1.50 -11.98
C THR A 77 20.48 2.93 -12.40
N ASP A 78 20.94 3.09 -13.62
CA ASP A 78 21.21 4.41 -14.20
C ASP A 78 19.95 5.22 -14.50
N PHE A 79 18.75 4.62 -14.31
CA PHE A 79 17.49 5.25 -14.65
C PHE A 79 16.92 6.11 -13.52
N ILE A 80 17.18 5.77 -12.26
CA ILE A 80 16.50 6.38 -11.09
C ILE A 80 16.59 7.91 -11.07
N MET A 81 17.75 8.49 -11.34
CA MET A 81 17.93 9.94 -11.30
C MET A 81 17.04 10.67 -12.31
N GLY A 82 16.98 10.17 -13.55
CA GLY A 82 16.12 10.74 -14.59
C GLY A 82 14.63 10.49 -14.33
N ASP A 83 14.28 9.38 -13.68
CA ASP A 83 12.91 9.11 -13.27
C ASP A 83 12.45 10.16 -12.24
N LEU A 84 13.24 10.37 -11.16
CA LEU A 84 12.92 11.35 -10.12
C LEU A 84 12.85 12.78 -10.67
N GLU A 85 13.77 13.17 -11.55
CA GLU A 85 13.74 14.49 -12.20
C GLU A 85 12.47 14.72 -13.01
N ALA A 86 11.97 13.69 -13.67
CA ALA A 86 10.75 13.78 -14.46
C ALA A 86 9.48 13.84 -13.60
N ILE A 87 9.37 12.98 -12.56
CA ILE A 87 8.09 12.75 -11.87
C ILE A 87 7.89 13.56 -10.59
N VAL A 88 8.96 14.06 -9.94
CA VAL A 88 8.80 14.81 -8.68
C VAL A 88 8.23 16.19 -8.99
N VAL A 89 6.91 16.28 -8.96
CA VAL A 89 6.11 17.49 -9.18
C VAL A 89 5.02 17.58 -8.09
N ASN A 90 4.41 18.75 -7.95
CA ASN A 90 3.41 18.98 -6.90
C ASN A 90 2.19 18.05 -7.00
N GLU A 91 1.80 17.68 -8.18
CA GLU A 91 0.62 16.85 -8.49
C GLU A 91 0.85 15.36 -8.19
N LEU A 92 2.10 14.92 -8.02
CA LEU A 92 2.40 13.52 -7.71
C LEU A 92 1.92 13.14 -6.31
N GLY A 93 1.17 12.05 -6.19
CA GLY A 93 0.74 11.51 -4.90
C GLY A 93 1.87 10.84 -4.11
N GLY A 94 2.75 10.15 -4.81
CA GLY A 94 3.88 9.43 -4.24
C GLY A 94 4.58 8.55 -5.27
N LEU A 95 5.60 7.83 -4.85
CA LEU A 95 6.28 6.85 -5.68
C LEU A 95 6.34 5.47 -5.02
N MET A 96 6.54 4.43 -5.84
CA MET A 96 6.88 3.09 -5.37
C MET A 96 8.34 2.80 -5.74
N LEU A 97 9.14 2.44 -4.72
CA LEU A 97 10.53 2.04 -4.88
C LEU A 97 10.61 0.51 -4.90
N PRO A 98 11.00 -0.10 -6.03
CA PRO A 98 11.20 -1.54 -6.12
C PRO A 98 12.46 -1.99 -5.37
N LYS A 99 12.59 -3.28 -5.11
CA LYS A 99 13.79 -3.93 -4.57
C LYS A 99 14.32 -3.28 -3.29
N SER A 100 13.38 -2.99 -2.37
CA SER A 100 13.68 -2.38 -1.07
C SER A 100 14.18 -3.45 -0.11
N GLU A 101 15.50 -3.48 0.15
CA GLU A 101 16.17 -4.58 0.85
C GLU A 101 16.87 -4.19 2.15
N ASN A 102 17.17 -2.90 2.35
CA ASN A 102 17.91 -2.46 3.54
C ASN A 102 17.64 -0.99 3.90
N SER A 103 17.99 -0.63 5.15
CA SER A 103 17.79 0.71 5.70
C SER A 103 18.59 1.80 4.98
N HIS A 104 19.76 1.46 4.39
CA HIS A 104 20.57 2.44 3.65
C HIS A 104 19.82 2.95 2.41
N GLN A 105 19.14 2.06 1.69
CA GLN A 105 18.31 2.45 0.53
C GLN A 105 17.19 3.43 0.94
N ILE A 106 16.62 3.27 2.14
CA ILE A 106 15.57 4.15 2.64
C ILE A 106 16.09 5.57 2.90
N GLY A 107 17.27 5.68 3.51
CA GLY A 107 17.97 6.97 3.65
C GLY A 107 18.32 7.60 2.32
N LYS A 108 18.84 6.79 1.37
CA LYS A 108 19.23 7.25 0.02
C LYS A 108 18.04 7.81 -0.77
N ILE A 109 16.92 7.08 -0.85
CA ILE A 109 15.73 7.59 -1.56
C ILE A 109 15.15 8.82 -0.89
N HIS A 110 15.10 8.87 0.45
CA HIS A 110 14.65 10.05 1.18
C HIS A 110 15.47 11.28 0.80
N GLN A 111 16.81 11.20 0.84
CA GLN A 111 17.69 12.31 0.52
C GLN A 111 17.53 12.77 -0.94
N LEU A 112 17.47 11.84 -1.89
CA LEU A 112 17.22 12.17 -3.29
C LEU A 112 15.90 12.93 -3.47
N LEU A 113 14.83 12.47 -2.81
CA LEU A 113 13.54 13.15 -2.87
C LEU A 113 13.58 14.54 -2.25
N VAL A 114 14.27 14.75 -1.12
CA VAL A 114 14.46 16.08 -0.53
C VAL A 114 15.13 17.04 -1.52
N ASP A 115 16.17 16.56 -2.23
CA ASP A 115 16.89 17.37 -3.21
C ASP A 115 16.01 17.74 -4.42
N PHE A 116 15.23 16.78 -4.96
CA PHE A 116 14.32 17.04 -6.08
C PHE A 116 13.12 17.89 -5.65
N GLU A 117 12.53 17.64 -4.50
CA GLU A 117 11.45 18.48 -3.93
C GLU A 117 11.92 19.93 -3.77
N LYS A 118 13.12 20.15 -3.25
CA LYS A 118 13.72 21.48 -3.14
C LYS A 118 13.92 22.15 -4.50
N LYS A 119 14.40 21.42 -5.52
CA LYS A 119 14.54 21.95 -6.89
C LYS A 119 13.20 22.40 -7.47
N GLN A 120 12.11 21.74 -7.10
CA GLN A 120 10.75 22.04 -7.56
C GLN A 120 10.01 23.05 -6.65
N GLY A 121 10.66 23.57 -5.63
CA GLY A 121 10.03 24.50 -4.65
C GLY A 121 8.99 23.83 -3.76
N LEU A 122 9.05 22.51 -3.60
CA LEU A 122 8.15 21.74 -2.76
C LEU A 122 8.70 21.59 -1.34
N ALA A 123 7.81 21.37 -0.37
CA ALA A 123 8.22 21.05 0.99
C ALA A 123 8.88 19.67 1.05
N ALA A 124 9.92 19.53 1.87
CA ALA A 124 10.54 18.23 2.12
C ALA A 124 9.50 17.23 2.68
N GLY A 125 9.47 16.02 2.14
CA GLY A 125 8.46 15.01 2.48
C GLY A 125 7.14 15.17 1.73
N ASN A 126 7.06 16.00 0.68
CA ASN A 126 5.85 16.15 -0.14
C ASN A 126 5.47 14.88 -0.87
N THR A 127 6.43 14.09 -1.33
CA THR A 127 6.24 12.83 -2.05
C THR A 127 6.24 11.65 -1.08
N ALA A 128 5.13 10.93 -0.95
CA ALA A 128 5.07 9.70 -0.17
C ALA A 128 5.81 8.55 -0.89
N VAL A 129 6.25 7.52 -0.16
CA VAL A 129 6.99 6.40 -0.72
C VAL A 129 6.38 5.07 -0.31
N ILE A 130 6.06 4.22 -1.29
CA ILE A 130 5.76 2.81 -1.07
C ILE A 130 7.05 2.01 -1.31
N LEU A 131 7.52 1.29 -0.31
CA LEU A 131 8.67 0.41 -0.40
C LEU A 131 8.20 -0.98 -0.80
N LEU A 132 8.57 -1.44 -2.00
CA LEU A 132 8.21 -2.76 -2.49
C LEU A 132 9.27 -3.76 -2.04
N VAL A 133 8.87 -4.67 -1.16
CA VAL A 133 9.70 -5.76 -0.63
C VAL A 133 9.42 -7.01 -1.45
N GLU A 134 10.42 -7.47 -2.17
CA GLU A 134 10.26 -8.49 -3.21
C GLU A 134 11.47 -9.41 -3.35
N SER A 135 12.26 -9.55 -2.26
CA SER A 135 13.36 -10.51 -2.15
C SER A 135 13.42 -11.12 -0.75
N ALA A 136 14.08 -12.27 -0.63
CA ALA A 136 14.33 -12.92 0.66
C ALA A 136 15.11 -12.00 1.62
N LEU A 137 16.10 -11.25 1.08
CA LEU A 137 16.87 -10.28 1.85
C LEU A 137 15.98 -9.15 2.40
N GLY A 138 15.10 -8.58 1.56
CA GLY A 138 14.15 -7.55 1.97
C GLY A 138 13.19 -8.04 3.05
N VAL A 139 12.67 -9.27 2.93
CA VAL A 139 11.81 -9.90 3.94
C VAL A 139 12.57 -10.12 5.26
N GLN A 140 13.83 -10.54 5.23
CA GLN A 140 14.64 -10.68 6.45
C GLN A 140 14.91 -9.35 7.14
N ASN A 141 15.20 -8.32 6.38
CA ASN A 141 15.55 -6.98 6.87
C ASN A 141 14.33 -6.08 7.14
N ILE A 142 13.11 -6.56 6.96
CA ILE A 142 11.91 -5.71 6.96
C ILE A 142 11.76 -4.86 8.22
N PHE A 143 12.11 -5.35 9.40
CA PHE A 143 12.04 -4.55 10.62
C PHE A 143 13.05 -3.40 10.62
N GLN A 144 14.25 -3.60 10.09
CA GLN A 144 15.25 -2.54 9.95
C GLN A 144 14.80 -1.49 8.91
N ILE A 145 14.19 -1.94 7.80
CA ILE A 145 13.62 -1.07 6.76
C ILE A 145 12.51 -0.20 7.36
N THR A 146 11.55 -0.81 8.04
CA THR A 146 10.41 -0.09 8.63
C THR A 146 10.83 0.85 9.76
N SER A 147 11.79 0.45 10.60
CA SER A 147 12.33 1.31 11.65
C SER A 147 13.04 2.54 11.08
N ALA A 148 13.91 2.36 10.06
CA ALA A 148 14.57 3.48 9.40
C ALA A 148 13.57 4.44 8.74
N ALA A 149 12.49 3.93 8.16
CA ALA A 149 11.44 4.74 7.55
C ALA A 149 10.74 5.66 8.56
N THR A 150 10.54 5.21 9.81
CA THR A 150 9.88 6.01 10.86
C THR A 150 10.73 7.13 11.43
N GLU A 151 12.04 7.07 11.25
CA GLU A 151 12.98 8.12 11.68
C GLU A 151 13.01 9.32 10.73
N LEU A 152 12.41 9.20 9.55
CA LEU A 152 12.45 10.20 8.49
C LEU A 152 11.15 11.00 8.45
N ASN A 153 11.23 12.29 8.15
CA ASN A 153 10.06 13.16 7.99
C ASN A 153 9.43 12.96 6.60
N ARG A 154 8.94 11.74 6.35
CA ARG A 154 8.25 11.34 5.11
C ARG A 154 7.29 10.20 5.39
N GLU A 155 6.17 10.18 4.70
CA GLU A 155 5.26 9.04 4.76
C GLU A 155 5.81 7.87 3.96
N PHE A 156 5.91 6.71 4.63
CA PHE A 156 6.30 5.45 4.03
C PHE A 156 5.22 4.40 4.23
N LEU A 157 4.99 3.60 3.21
CA LEU A 157 4.14 2.41 3.24
C LEU A 157 4.93 1.22 2.70
N ILE A 158 4.58 0.02 3.10
CA ILE A 158 5.21 -1.21 2.63
C ILE A 158 4.27 -1.95 1.68
N ALA A 159 4.82 -2.55 0.64
CA ALA A 159 4.10 -3.48 -0.22
C ALA A 159 4.92 -4.77 -0.41
N LEU A 160 4.23 -5.90 -0.61
CA LEU A 160 4.85 -7.18 -0.97
C LEU A 160 4.79 -7.37 -2.49
N GLY A 161 5.95 -7.68 -3.12
CA GLY A 161 6.08 -8.09 -4.51
C GLY A 161 6.36 -9.59 -4.61
N ALA A 162 5.31 -10.42 -4.75
CA ALA A 162 5.50 -11.87 -4.69
C ALA A 162 6.14 -12.47 -5.95
N ALA A 163 6.03 -11.84 -7.12
CA ALA A 163 6.63 -12.36 -8.35
C ALA A 163 8.15 -12.45 -8.24
N ASP A 164 8.80 -11.32 -7.93
CA ASP A 164 10.24 -11.26 -7.78
C ASP A 164 10.71 -12.02 -6.53
N TYR A 165 9.93 -11.99 -5.43
CA TYR A 165 10.19 -12.80 -4.26
C TYR A 165 10.22 -14.30 -4.59
N ALA A 166 9.25 -14.81 -5.35
CA ALA A 166 9.21 -16.22 -5.76
C ALA A 166 10.39 -16.58 -6.68
N LEU A 167 10.75 -15.68 -7.60
CA LEU A 167 11.93 -15.83 -8.46
C LEU A 167 13.22 -15.91 -7.61
N ASP A 168 13.41 -14.99 -6.68
CA ASP A 168 14.58 -14.95 -5.79
C ASP A 168 14.66 -16.20 -4.90
N MET A 169 13.52 -16.68 -4.40
CA MET A 169 13.43 -17.90 -3.59
C MET A 169 13.52 -19.20 -4.38
N GLY A 170 13.39 -19.16 -5.72
CA GLY A 170 13.33 -20.36 -6.56
C GLY A 170 12.08 -21.21 -6.34
N ILE A 171 10.93 -20.58 -6.06
CA ILE A 171 9.65 -21.23 -5.79
C ILE A 171 8.56 -20.79 -6.78
N GLU A 172 7.50 -21.57 -6.89
CA GLU A 172 6.31 -21.21 -7.67
C GLU A 172 5.21 -20.70 -6.72
N ILE A 173 4.46 -19.68 -7.19
CA ILE A 173 3.28 -19.19 -6.47
C ILE A 173 2.11 -20.11 -6.80
N THR A 174 1.49 -20.66 -5.75
CA THR A 174 0.36 -21.58 -5.88
C THR A 174 -0.97 -20.89 -5.57
N LYS A 175 -2.07 -21.53 -5.93
CA LYS A 175 -3.42 -20.98 -5.71
C LYS A 175 -3.78 -20.89 -4.22
N ASP A 176 -3.28 -21.80 -3.40
CA ASP A 176 -3.50 -21.76 -1.95
C ASP A 176 -2.56 -20.78 -1.23
N GLY A 177 -1.44 -20.37 -1.87
CA GLY A 177 -0.54 -19.32 -1.40
C GLY A 177 0.13 -19.60 -0.07
N CYS A 178 0.33 -20.88 0.31
CA CYS A 178 0.94 -21.24 1.57
C CYS A 178 2.41 -20.77 1.66
N GLU A 179 3.12 -20.69 0.55
CA GLU A 179 4.48 -20.18 0.41
C GLU A 179 4.59 -18.69 0.75
N LEU A 180 3.48 -17.94 0.68
CA LEU A 180 3.43 -16.51 1.00
C LEU A 180 3.04 -16.21 2.45
N ILE A 181 2.70 -17.21 3.26
CA ILE A 181 2.30 -17.02 4.67
C ILE A 181 3.43 -16.36 5.47
N TYR A 182 4.67 -16.84 5.31
CA TYR A 182 5.81 -16.31 6.04
C TYR A 182 6.13 -14.85 5.67
N PRO A 183 6.38 -14.50 4.40
CA PRO A 183 6.68 -13.11 4.04
C PRO A 183 5.53 -12.16 4.39
N ARG A 184 4.26 -12.54 4.18
CA ARG A 184 3.10 -11.76 4.59
C ARG A 184 3.10 -11.50 6.09
N SER A 185 3.20 -12.54 6.92
CA SER A 185 3.21 -12.41 8.38
C SER A 185 4.37 -11.58 8.88
N ARG A 186 5.56 -11.79 8.33
CA ARG A 186 6.78 -11.07 8.69
C ARG A 186 6.67 -9.58 8.42
N ILE A 187 6.16 -9.20 7.24
CA ILE A 187 5.96 -7.81 6.83
C ILE A 187 4.90 -7.14 7.70
N ALA A 188 3.74 -7.76 7.90
CA ALA A 188 2.66 -7.19 8.70
C ALA A 188 3.08 -6.94 10.16
N VAL A 189 3.80 -7.91 10.76
CA VAL A 189 4.35 -7.77 12.13
C VAL A 189 5.37 -6.65 12.21
N ALA A 190 6.29 -6.53 11.24
CA ALA A 190 7.29 -5.49 11.21
C ALA A 190 6.69 -4.08 11.06
N CYS A 191 5.72 -3.90 10.16
CA CYS A 191 4.97 -2.65 10.01
C CYS A 191 4.30 -2.25 11.33
N ARG A 192 3.64 -3.21 11.98
CA ARG A 192 2.97 -2.97 13.26
C ARG A 192 3.95 -2.60 14.37
N ALA A 193 5.08 -3.32 14.47
CA ALA A 193 6.12 -3.07 15.48
C ALA A 193 6.78 -1.70 15.32
N ALA A 194 7.00 -1.26 14.08
CA ALA A 194 7.56 0.06 13.77
C ALA A 194 6.51 1.21 13.82
N GLY A 195 5.21 0.91 13.93
CA GLY A 195 4.16 1.94 13.94
C GLY A 195 3.81 2.49 12.54
N ILE A 196 4.23 1.80 11.47
CA ILE A 196 3.82 2.12 10.09
C ILE A 196 2.41 1.57 9.83
N ALA A 197 1.69 2.18 8.89
CA ALA A 197 0.38 1.70 8.43
C ALA A 197 0.45 0.25 7.93
N PRO A 198 -0.65 -0.52 7.98
CA PRO A 198 -0.70 -1.88 7.46
C PRO A 198 -0.24 -1.95 6.00
N PRO A 199 0.50 -3.01 5.58
CA PRO A 199 1.06 -3.09 4.25
C PRO A 199 0.03 -3.39 3.15
N LEU A 200 0.45 -3.22 1.87
CA LEU A 200 -0.27 -3.69 0.69
C LEU A 200 0.24 -5.06 0.27
N ASP A 201 -0.69 -5.96 -0.03
CA ASP A 201 -0.38 -7.29 -0.51
C ASP A 201 -0.09 -7.31 -2.02
N THR A 202 0.57 -8.35 -2.47
CA THR A 202 0.95 -8.63 -3.86
C THR A 202 -0.27 -8.77 -4.78
N PRO A 203 -0.16 -8.55 -6.11
CA PRO A 203 -1.24 -8.87 -7.05
C PRO A 203 -1.56 -10.38 -7.06
N PHE A 204 -2.80 -10.73 -7.38
CA PHE A 204 -3.16 -12.09 -7.73
C PHE A 204 -2.93 -12.32 -9.22
N MET A 205 -1.97 -13.20 -9.57
CA MET A 205 -1.45 -13.34 -10.94
C MET A 205 -1.74 -14.71 -11.56
N ILE A 206 -2.27 -15.67 -10.80
CA ILE A 206 -2.40 -17.07 -11.25
C ILE A 206 -3.44 -17.21 -12.35
N ASP A 207 -4.63 -16.67 -12.13
CA ASP A 207 -5.70 -16.63 -13.13
C ASP A 207 -6.53 -15.36 -12.94
N LEU A 208 -6.41 -14.42 -13.87
CA LEU A 208 -7.13 -13.13 -13.83
C LEU A 208 -8.65 -13.27 -13.96
N LYS A 209 -9.15 -14.46 -14.34
CA LYS A 209 -10.58 -14.74 -14.47
C LYS A 209 -11.16 -15.42 -13.23
N ASP A 210 -10.33 -15.99 -12.38
CA ASP A 210 -10.76 -16.69 -11.17
C ASP A 210 -10.96 -15.68 -10.01
N ILE A 211 -12.13 -15.03 -10.02
CA ILE A 211 -12.48 -14.01 -9.04
C ILE A 211 -12.64 -14.59 -7.63
N GLU A 212 -13.10 -15.82 -7.49
CA GLU A 212 -13.26 -16.44 -6.17
C GLU A 212 -11.88 -16.75 -5.55
N ALA A 213 -10.93 -17.27 -6.32
CA ALA A 213 -9.57 -17.45 -5.84
C ALA A 213 -8.89 -16.11 -5.46
N LEU A 214 -9.13 -15.04 -6.22
CA LEU A 214 -8.69 -13.68 -5.84
C LEU A 214 -9.27 -13.25 -4.49
N LYS A 215 -10.58 -13.45 -4.26
CA LYS A 215 -11.23 -13.10 -2.98
C LYS A 215 -10.67 -13.90 -1.82
N GLU A 216 -10.45 -15.20 -2.00
CA GLU A 216 -9.84 -16.05 -0.99
C GLU A 216 -8.42 -15.60 -0.63
N ASP A 217 -7.60 -15.28 -1.64
CA ASP A 217 -6.23 -14.77 -1.43
C ASP A 217 -6.23 -13.41 -0.74
N ALA A 218 -7.12 -12.50 -1.15
CA ALA A 218 -7.30 -11.20 -0.49
C ALA A 218 -7.78 -11.33 0.98
N ALA A 219 -8.68 -12.28 1.25
CA ALA A 219 -9.15 -12.57 2.60
C ALA A 219 -8.02 -13.10 3.50
N ARG A 220 -7.16 -13.99 2.97
CA ARG A 220 -5.95 -14.44 3.70
C ARG A 220 -5.02 -13.27 4.03
N ALA A 221 -4.77 -12.39 3.07
CA ALA A 221 -3.94 -11.20 3.31
C ALA A 221 -4.56 -10.28 4.39
N LYS A 222 -5.86 -10.01 4.33
CA LYS A 222 -6.59 -9.23 5.36
C LYS A 222 -6.46 -9.88 6.75
N GLN A 223 -6.59 -11.21 6.85
CA GLN A 223 -6.45 -11.95 8.10
C GLN A 223 -5.03 -11.85 8.68
N LEU A 224 -4.01 -11.74 7.82
CA LEU A 224 -2.61 -11.56 8.22
C LEU A 224 -2.23 -10.11 8.53
N GLY A 225 -3.16 -9.15 8.36
CA GLY A 225 -2.97 -7.76 8.78
C GLY A 225 -2.65 -6.78 7.66
N PHE A 226 -2.90 -7.12 6.41
CA PHE A 226 -2.81 -6.21 5.27
C PHE A 226 -4.05 -5.31 5.18
N GLN A 227 -3.90 -4.09 4.63
CA GLN A 227 -5.00 -3.16 4.44
C GLN A 227 -5.60 -3.17 3.04
N GLY A 228 -4.90 -3.77 2.08
CA GLY A 228 -5.28 -3.77 0.68
C GLY A 228 -4.35 -4.61 -0.17
N LYS A 229 -4.55 -4.54 -1.49
CA LYS A 229 -3.86 -5.38 -2.45
C LYS A 229 -3.46 -4.59 -3.69
N LEU A 230 -2.27 -4.86 -4.21
CA LEU A 230 -1.87 -4.44 -5.55
C LEU A 230 -2.72 -5.17 -6.58
N CYS A 231 -3.07 -4.49 -7.68
CA CYS A 231 -3.88 -5.02 -8.78
C CYS A 231 -3.16 -4.81 -10.11
N ILE A 232 -3.29 -5.76 -11.03
CA ILE A 232 -2.71 -5.69 -12.38
C ILE A 232 -3.78 -5.69 -13.48
N HIS A 233 -5.05 -5.80 -13.10
CA HIS A 233 -6.18 -5.74 -14.02
C HIS A 233 -7.39 -5.06 -13.36
N PRO A 234 -8.17 -4.22 -14.08
CA PRO A 234 -9.32 -3.51 -13.50
C PRO A 234 -10.39 -4.40 -12.87
N ASN A 235 -10.59 -5.64 -13.36
CA ASN A 235 -11.57 -6.57 -12.80
C ASN A 235 -11.21 -7.06 -11.37
N GLN A 236 -9.99 -6.80 -10.90
CA GLN A 236 -9.56 -7.15 -9.55
C GLN A 236 -10.01 -6.11 -8.51
N ILE A 237 -10.31 -4.86 -8.92
CA ILE A 237 -10.55 -3.74 -8.01
C ILE A 237 -11.76 -4.00 -7.11
N GLU A 238 -12.92 -4.25 -7.71
CA GLU A 238 -14.17 -4.46 -6.98
C GLU A 238 -14.11 -5.67 -6.02
N PRO A 239 -13.65 -6.87 -6.44
CA PRO A 239 -13.49 -8.00 -5.54
C PRO A 239 -12.57 -7.69 -4.36
N VAL A 240 -11.48 -6.96 -4.58
CA VAL A 240 -10.54 -6.52 -3.53
C VAL A 240 -11.22 -5.51 -2.59
N HIS A 241 -11.98 -4.54 -3.11
CA HIS A 241 -12.72 -3.58 -2.30
C HIS A 241 -13.73 -4.29 -1.39
N VAL A 242 -14.49 -5.29 -1.90
CA VAL A 242 -15.43 -6.08 -1.10
C VAL A 242 -14.74 -6.71 0.12
N ILE A 243 -13.54 -7.24 -0.04
CA ILE A 243 -12.80 -7.90 1.04
C ILE A 243 -12.25 -6.87 2.06
N PHE A 244 -11.65 -5.78 1.61
CA PHE A 244 -10.95 -4.85 2.49
C PHE A 244 -11.86 -3.75 3.08
N THR A 245 -13.07 -3.56 2.57
CA THR A 245 -14.07 -2.67 3.18
C THR A 245 -14.75 -3.36 4.35
N PRO A 246 -14.96 -2.69 5.51
CA PRO A 246 -15.78 -3.22 6.58
C PRO A 246 -17.23 -3.43 6.13
N THR A 247 -17.83 -4.56 6.50
CA THR A 247 -19.25 -4.82 6.20
C THR A 247 -20.19 -4.01 7.09
N ALA A 248 -21.44 -3.84 6.66
CA ALA A 248 -22.47 -3.17 7.46
C ALA A 248 -22.66 -3.86 8.83
N GLU A 249 -22.56 -5.20 8.88
CA GLU A 249 -22.65 -5.95 10.13
C GLU A 249 -21.44 -5.68 11.03
N GLU A 250 -20.22 -5.65 10.48
CA GLU A 250 -19.01 -5.32 11.24
C GLU A 250 -19.08 -3.91 11.82
N ILE A 251 -19.55 -2.92 11.04
CA ILE A 251 -19.73 -1.53 11.47
C ILE A 251 -20.80 -1.45 12.56
N SER A 252 -21.96 -2.09 12.36
CA SER A 252 -23.06 -2.09 13.32
C SER A 252 -22.64 -2.74 14.65
N PHE A 253 -21.95 -3.88 14.60
CA PHE A 253 -21.45 -4.54 15.80
C PHE A 253 -20.38 -3.69 16.50
N ALA A 254 -19.43 -3.11 15.75
CA ALA A 254 -18.39 -2.24 16.30
C ALA A 254 -18.98 -1.02 17.02
N ARG A 255 -20.07 -0.43 16.50
CA ARG A 255 -20.78 0.68 17.16
C ARG A 255 -21.38 0.25 18.48
N ARG A 256 -22.13 -0.87 18.50
CA ARG A 256 -22.70 -1.41 19.75
C ARG A 256 -21.63 -1.73 20.80
N VAL A 257 -20.50 -2.29 20.37
CA VAL A 257 -19.37 -2.57 21.28
C VAL A 257 -18.82 -1.30 21.91
N VAL A 258 -18.57 -0.26 21.11
CA VAL A 258 -18.02 1.01 21.62
C VAL A 258 -19.01 1.70 22.55
N ASP A 259 -20.30 1.79 22.16
CA ASP A 259 -21.33 2.47 22.94
C ASP A 259 -21.58 1.76 24.29
N ALA A 260 -21.71 0.43 24.28
CA ALA A 260 -21.92 -0.35 25.50
C ALA A 260 -20.70 -0.28 26.43
N PHE A 261 -19.48 -0.35 25.87
CA PHE A 261 -18.27 -0.30 26.70
C PHE A 261 -18.10 1.06 27.37
N VAL A 262 -18.33 2.18 26.67
CA VAL A 262 -18.23 3.53 27.23
C VAL A 262 -19.26 3.72 28.39
N ALA A 263 -20.47 3.18 28.25
CA ALA A 263 -21.47 3.25 29.29
C ALA A 263 -21.07 2.47 30.56
N GLU A 264 -20.53 1.26 30.42
CA GLU A 264 -20.15 0.39 31.54
C GLU A 264 -18.81 0.80 32.18
N GLU A 265 -17.85 1.32 31.38
CA GLU A 265 -16.59 1.83 31.89
C GLU A 265 -16.78 2.97 32.87
N ALA A 266 -17.79 3.85 32.63
CA ALA A 266 -18.17 4.90 33.55
C ALA A 266 -18.70 4.35 34.91
N GLY A 267 -19.22 3.11 34.91
CA GLY A 267 -19.61 2.35 36.09
C GLY A 267 -18.48 1.56 36.76
N GLY A 268 -17.25 1.59 36.19
CA GLY A 268 -16.07 0.91 36.74
C GLY A 268 -15.87 -0.50 36.21
N SER A 269 -16.58 -0.96 35.16
CA SER A 269 -16.40 -2.27 34.53
C SER A 269 -15.47 -2.16 33.29
N ALA A 270 -14.42 -2.99 33.21
CA ALA A 270 -13.49 -3.08 32.09
C ALA A 270 -13.71 -4.33 31.20
N ALA A 271 -14.74 -5.12 31.50
CA ALA A 271 -15.11 -6.34 30.76
C ALA A 271 -16.62 -6.51 30.77
N ILE A 272 -17.21 -6.64 29.59
CA ILE A 272 -18.68 -6.71 29.40
C ILE A 272 -19.05 -7.80 28.40
N LEU A 273 -20.33 -8.07 28.26
CA LEU A 273 -20.87 -8.92 27.21
C LEU A 273 -21.71 -8.07 26.24
N VAL A 274 -21.42 -8.17 24.96
CA VAL A 274 -22.23 -7.55 23.88
C VAL A 274 -22.62 -8.64 22.90
N ASP A 275 -23.91 -8.84 22.70
CA ASP A 275 -24.50 -9.92 21.88
C ASP A 275 -23.94 -11.32 22.26
N GLY A 276 -23.72 -11.56 23.55
CA GLY A 276 -23.15 -12.83 24.06
C GLY A 276 -21.63 -13.02 23.83
N LYS A 277 -20.94 -12.01 23.29
CA LYS A 277 -19.48 -12.03 23.08
C LYS A 277 -18.78 -11.26 24.18
N PHE A 278 -17.67 -11.82 24.65
CA PHE A 278 -16.79 -11.14 25.61
C PHE A 278 -16.10 -9.93 24.95
N VAL A 279 -16.16 -8.78 25.61
CA VAL A 279 -15.62 -7.51 25.15
C VAL A 279 -14.76 -6.90 26.26
N ASP A 280 -13.52 -6.63 25.93
CA ASP A 280 -12.52 -5.93 26.74
C ASP A 280 -11.84 -4.84 25.93
N TYR A 281 -10.83 -4.14 26.49
CA TYR A 281 -10.11 -3.06 25.80
C TYR A 281 -9.58 -3.44 24.40
N PRO A 282 -8.95 -4.60 24.16
CA PRO A 282 -8.54 -5.03 22.82
C PRO A 282 -9.68 -5.08 21.80
N VAL A 283 -10.85 -5.60 22.21
CA VAL A 283 -12.04 -5.71 21.34
C VAL A 283 -12.61 -4.33 21.03
N VAL A 284 -12.65 -3.45 22.02
CA VAL A 284 -13.10 -2.06 21.84
C VAL A 284 -12.17 -1.29 20.90
N GLU A 285 -10.87 -1.43 21.10
CA GLU A 285 -9.90 -0.76 20.23
C GLU A 285 -9.97 -1.26 18.77
N ARG A 286 -10.18 -2.56 18.56
CA ARG A 286 -10.46 -3.11 17.24
C ARG A 286 -11.74 -2.52 16.64
N SER A 287 -12.79 -2.39 17.43
CA SER A 287 -14.06 -1.82 16.98
C SER A 287 -13.92 -0.35 16.60
N ARG A 288 -13.18 0.46 17.37
CA ARG A 288 -12.88 1.85 17.02
C ARG A 288 -12.14 1.97 15.68
N ARG A 289 -11.19 1.06 15.40
CA ARG A 289 -10.48 1.04 14.10
C ARG A 289 -11.39 0.70 12.93
N ILE A 290 -12.34 -0.22 13.12
CA ILE A 290 -13.36 -0.55 12.09
C ILE A 290 -14.19 0.69 11.77
N LEU A 291 -14.69 1.40 12.81
CA LEU A 291 -15.48 2.60 12.62
C LEU A 291 -14.68 3.74 11.96
N GLN A 292 -13.42 3.91 12.35
CA GLN A 292 -12.54 4.90 11.75
C GLN A 292 -12.27 4.60 10.27
N LEU A 293 -12.01 3.33 9.92
CA LEU A 293 -11.79 2.94 8.52
C LEU A 293 -13.06 3.16 7.70
N ALA A 294 -14.23 2.79 8.21
CA ALA A 294 -15.52 3.02 7.55
C ALA A 294 -15.75 4.51 7.29
N SER A 295 -15.53 5.36 8.30
CA SER A 295 -15.67 6.83 8.17
C SER A 295 -14.78 7.41 7.06
N ILE A 296 -13.53 6.93 6.93
CA ILE A 296 -12.60 7.41 5.89
C ILE A 296 -13.05 6.94 4.50
N ILE A 297 -13.50 5.68 4.37
CA ILE A 297 -13.92 5.11 3.07
C ILE A 297 -15.22 5.76 2.58
N ASP A 298 -16.17 5.99 3.45
CA ASP A 298 -17.49 6.55 3.11
C ASP A 298 -17.45 8.08 2.97
N GLY A 299 -16.36 8.73 3.36
CA GLY A 299 -16.20 10.19 3.33
C GLY A 299 -17.09 10.92 4.34
N ILE A 300 -17.48 10.23 5.43
CA ILE A 300 -18.36 10.74 6.49
C ILE A 300 -17.54 11.13 7.71
#